data_6157689c76258a21c8b89dd899041769
#
_entry.id   6157689c76258a21c8b89dd899041769
#
_cell.length_a   1.000
_cell.length_b   1.000
_cell.length_c   1.000
_cell.angle_alpha   90.00
_cell.angle_beta   90.00
_cell.angle_gamma   90.00
#
_symmetry.space_group_name_H-M   'P 1'
#
loop_
_entity.id
_entity.type
_entity.pdbx_description
1 polymer ?
#
loop_
_entity_poly.entity_id
_entity_poly.type
_entity_poly.pdbx_seq_one_letter_code
_entity_poly.pdbx_strand_id
1 'polypeptide(L)'
;MILYVDNREPDNIIEQLNFLNNSLNITIIKKNLTIGDYLIYDDINKKSIILIERKSYNDLLSSIKDGRYNEQSYRLNNHELNNHNIFYLIEGNINVQLKQNQKILHSAIFSLNYYKGFSIYYSNNFSETSHIIFNIISKLIKEKNKLPHFNNNENNNENNNENNNENNNENNNYVETIKNSKKSNINKENILQIMLNQIPGISNATSSKIVSTCNNNLHYLLEQLKYNDISNNNLIISKNIKEKLKYYLI
;
A
#
# COMPACT_ATOMS: atom_id res chain seq x y z
N MET A 1 -8.42 24.50 7.52
CA MET A 1 -7.86 23.13 7.51
C MET A 1 -8.99 22.14 7.70
N ILE A 2 -8.98 21.04 6.96
CA ILE A 2 -10.00 19.99 7.00
C ILE A 2 -9.35 18.69 7.42
N LEU A 3 -9.98 17.95 8.32
CA LEU A 3 -9.65 16.56 8.62
C LEU A 3 -10.69 15.65 7.93
N TYR A 4 -10.27 14.91 6.93
CA TYR A 4 -11.07 13.84 6.38
C TYR A 4 -10.81 12.55 7.15
N VAL A 5 -11.89 11.86 7.53
CA VAL A 5 -11.87 10.59 8.28
C VAL A 5 -12.54 9.51 7.43
N ASP A 6 -11.90 8.35 7.28
CA ASP A 6 -12.50 7.25 6.52
C ASP A 6 -13.79 6.74 7.21
N ASN A 7 -14.79 6.37 6.40
CA ASN A 7 -16.06 5.87 6.89
C ASN A 7 -15.96 4.57 7.71
N ARG A 8 -14.86 3.84 7.56
CA ARG A 8 -14.59 2.58 8.28
C ARG A 8 -14.03 2.81 9.68
N GLU A 9 -13.60 4.04 10.00
CA GLU A 9 -13.08 4.36 11.33
C GLU A 9 -14.20 4.36 12.38
N PRO A 10 -13.91 3.86 13.60
CA PRO A 10 -14.89 3.77 14.68
C PRO A 10 -15.48 5.12 15.08
N ASP A 11 -16.78 5.16 15.36
CA ASP A 11 -17.48 6.40 15.69
C ASP A 11 -16.95 7.03 17.00
N ASN A 12 -16.49 6.25 17.97
CA ASN A 12 -15.91 6.74 19.22
C ASN A 12 -14.65 7.61 19.00
N ILE A 13 -13.86 7.35 17.97
CA ILE A 13 -12.71 8.21 17.61
C ILE A 13 -13.22 9.55 17.09
N ILE A 14 -14.25 9.52 16.26
CA ILE A 14 -14.84 10.72 15.68
C ILE A 14 -15.50 11.59 16.76
N GLU A 15 -16.22 10.98 17.70
CA GLU A 15 -16.80 11.67 18.86
C GLU A 15 -15.70 12.35 19.68
N GLN A 16 -14.60 11.66 19.96
CA GLN A 16 -13.46 12.20 20.67
C GLN A 16 -12.79 13.35 19.90
N LEU A 17 -12.59 13.22 18.59
CA LEU A 17 -12.05 14.27 17.75
C LEU A 17 -12.95 15.51 17.73
N ASN A 18 -14.27 15.33 17.65
CA ASN A 18 -15.24 16.42 17.73
C ASN A 18 -15.21 17.12 19.09
N PHE A 19 -15.09 16.34 20.18
CA PHE A 19 -14.96 16.90 21.54
C PHE A 19 -13.70 17.77 21.66
N LEU A 20 -12.54 17.28 21.17
CA LEU A 20 -11.28 18.02 21.19
C LEU A 20 -11.34 19.26 20.28
N ASN A 21 -12.11 19.23 19.21
CA ASN A 21 -12.19 20.27 18.21
C ASN A 21 -12.79 21.59 18.72
N ASN A 22 -13.44 21.62 19.86
CA ASN A 22 -14.02 22.83 20.47
C ASN A 22 -12.99 23.98 20.62
N SER A 23 -11.69 23.65 20.67
CA SER A 23 -10.60 24.63 20.83
C SER A 23 -9.95 25.08 19.52
N LEU A 24 -10.07 24.34 18.42
CA LEU A 24 -9.40 24.63 17.14
C LEU A 24 -10.34 25.04 16.02
N ASN A 25 -11.61 24.64 16.12
CA ASN A 25 -12.66 24.92 15.13
C ASN A 25 -12.25 24.52 13.69
N ILE A 26 -11.73 23.29 13.52
CA ILE A 26 -11.45 22.71 12.21
C ILE A 26 -12.69 22.00 11.66
N THR A 27 -12.76 21.83 10.35
CA THR A 27 -13.82 21.02 9.73
C THR A 27 -13.42 19.54 9.74
N ILE A 28 -14.25 18.69 10.34
CA ILE A 28 -14.08 17.22 10.35
C ILE A 28 -15.15 16.62 9.43
N ILE A 29 -14.72 15.85 8.41
CA ILE A 29 -15.61 15.28 7.40
C ILE A 29 -15.37 13.78 7.29
N LYS A 30 -16.41 12.98 7.57
CA LYS A 30 -16.40 11.53 7.33
C LYS A 30 -16.66 11.26 5.84
N LYS A 31 -15.78 10.50 5.17
CA LYS A 31 -15.96 10.09 3.77
C LYS A 31 -15.16 8.82 3.45
N ASN A 32 -15.48 8.17 2.35
CA ASN A 32 -14.66 7.06 1.86
C ASN A 32 -13.32 7.60 1.33
N LEU A 33 -12.22 7.24 2.00
CA LEU A 33 -10.87 7.50 1.50
C LEU A 33 -10.43 6.32 0.62
N THR A 34 -9.81 6.63 -0.50
CA THR A 34 -9.24 5.60 -1.39
C THR A 34 -8.04 4.92 -0.76
N ILE A 35 -7.33 5.66 0.11
CA ILE A 35 -6.12 5.21 0.80
C ILE A 35 -5.99 5.92 2.13
N GLY A 36 -5.44 5.23 3.15
CA GLY A 36 -5.31 5.75 4.52
C GLY A 36 -6.64 5.84 5.26
N ASP A 37 -6.59 6.23 6.52
CA ASP A 37 -7.74 6.33 7.41
C ASP A 37 -8.06 7.77 7.79
N TYR A 38 -7.04 8.67 7.79
CA TYR A 38 -7.22 10.10 8.02
C TYR A 38 -6.37 10.90 7.02
N LEU A 39 -6.94 11.99 6.49
CA LEU A 39 -6.24 12.92 5.62
C LEU A 39 -6.36 14.35 6.15
N ILE A 40 -5.24 14.96 6.50
CA ILE A 40 -5.17 16.37 6.86
C ILE A 40 -4.98 17.18 5.58
N TYR A 41 -5.91 18.07 5.31
CA TYR A 41 -6.00 18.81 4.07
C TYR A 41 -6.01 20.32 4.31
N ASP A 42 -5.19 21.03 3.56
CA ASP A 42 -5.20 22.50 3.52
C ASP A 42 -6.23 22.97 2.51
N ASP A 43 -7.35 23.48 3.00
CA ASP A 43 -8.46 23.98 2.19
C ASP A 43 -8.16 25.33 1.50
N ILE A 44 -7.18 26.08 1.99
CA ILE A 44 -6.74 27.35 1.40
C ILE A 44 -5.87 27.06 0.17
N ASN A 45 -4.81 26.26 0.36
CA ASN A 45 -3.86 25.95 -0.71
C ASN A 45 -4.27 24.72 -1.55
N LYS A 46 -5.43 24.10 -1.24
CA LYS A 46 -6.00 22.96 -1.98
C LYS A 46 -5.04 21.78 -2.10
N LYS A 47 -4.33 21.44 -1.02
CA LYS A 47 -3.34 20.35 -1.01
C LYS A 47 -3.48 19.43 0.21
N SER A 48 -3.16 18.16 -0.01
CA SER A 48 -2.95 17.18 1.06
C SER A 48 -1.67 17.53 1.83
N ILE A 49 -1.70 17.43 3.17
CA ILE A 49 -0.54 17.74 4.02
C ILE A 49 0.01 16.45 4.63
N ILE A 50 -0.83 15.68 5.31
CA ILE A 50 -0.46 14.44 5.99
C ILE A 50 -1.56 13.41 5.74
N LEU A 51 -1.14 12.21 5.37
CA LEU A 51 -1.98 11.02 5.30
C LEU A 51 -1.64 10.11 6.48
N ILE A 52 -2.63 9.58 7.19
CA ILE A 52 -2.44 8.69 8.33
C ILE A 52 -3.11 7.34 8.05
N GLU A 53 -2.35 6.27 8.20
CA GLU A 53 -2.82 4.89 8.26
C GLU A 53 -2.78 4.44 9.72
N ARG A 54 -3.94 4.18 10.32
CA ARG A 54 -4.06 3.64 11.69
C ARG A 54 -4.04 2.12 11.64
N LYS A 55 -3.21 1.50 12.46
CA LYS A 55 -3.04 0.05 12.45
C LYS A 55 -2.84 -0.49 13.86
N SER A 56 -3.74 -1.33 14.36
CA SER A 56 -3.47 -2.05 15.60
C SER A 56 -2.36 -3.09 15.42
N TYR A 57 -1.66 -3.48 16.49
CA TYR A 57 -0.65 -4.54 16.42
C TYR A 57 -1.25 -5.86 15.91
N ASN A 58 -2.49 -6.17 16.26
CA ASN A 58 -3.18 -7.37 15.78
C ASN A 58 -3.47 -7.31 14.29
N ASP A 59 -3.94 -6.16 13.79
CA ASP A 59 -4.23 -5.97 12.37
C ASP A 59 -2.95 -5.93 11.54
N LEU A 60 -1.87 -5.34 12.08
CA LEU A 60 -0.56 -5.37 11.45
C LEU A 60 -0.06 -6.82 11.31
N LEU A 61 -0.11 -7.60 12.38
CA LEU A 61 0.30 -9.00 12.36
C LEU A 61 -0.55 -9.84 11.39
N SER A 62 -1.86 -9.62 11.37
CA SER A 62 -2.77 -10.30 10.45
C SER A 62 -2.48 -9.92 9.00
N SER A 63 -2.27 -8.63 8.72
CA SER A 63 -1.95 -8.16 7.37
C SER A 63 -0.61 -8.67 6.84
N ILE A 64 0.37 -8.92 7.73
CA ILE A 64 1.64 -9.56 7.36
C ILE A 64 1.41 -11.01 6.95
N LYS A 65 0.61 -11.76 7.74
CA LYS A 65 0.33 -13.18 7.50
C LYS A 65 -0.44 -13.44 6.21
N ASP A 66 -1.40 -12.57 5.89
CA ASP A 66 -2.26 -12.71 4.71
C ASP A 66 -1.74 -11.95 3.46
N GLY A 67 -0.61 -11.24 3.59
CA GLY A 67 0.05 -10.53 2.49
C GLY A 67 -0.49 -9.14 2.19
N ARG A 68 -1.55 -8.67 2.87
CA ARG A 68 -2.10 -7.31 2.71
C ARG A 68 -1.12 -6.20 3.11
N TYR A 69 -0.19 -6.49 4.04
CA TYR A 69 0.84 -5.55 4.47
C TYR A 69 1.64 -4.97 3.29
N ASN A 70 2.10 -5.84 2.39
CA ASN A 70 2.90 -5.41 1.23
C ASN A 70 2.04 -4.58 0.25
N GLU A 71 0.83 -5.00 -0.03
CA GLU A 71 -0.10 -4.29 -0.92
C GLU A 71 -0.45 -2.89 -0.38
N GLN A 72 -0.83 -2.79 0.90
CA GLN A 72 -1.16 -1.51 1.53
C GLN A 72 0.03 -0.55 1.52
N SER A 73 1.21 -1.04 1.93
CA SER A 73 2.41 -0.21 1.97
C SER A 73 2.89 0.21 0.58
N TYR A 74 2.72 -0.63 -0.44
CA TYR A 74 3.00 -0.27 -1.83
C TYR A 74 2.07 0.85 -2.31
N ARG A 75 0.77 0.76 -2.05
CA ARG A 75 -0.18 1.81 -2.42
C ARG A 75 0.10 3.14 -1.74
N LEU A 76 0.51 3.11 -0.47
CA LEU A 76 0.91 4.30 0.27
C LEU A 76 2.19 4.90 -0.32
N ASN A 77 3.17 4.08 -0.69
CA ASN A 77 4.42 4.52 -1.30
C ASN A 77 4.22 5.23 -2.66
N ASN A 78 3.15 4.87 -3.38
CA ASN A 78 2.80 5.47 -4.67
C ASN A 78 1.78 6.62 -4.53
N HIS A 79 1.60 7.17 -3.34
CA HIS A 79 0.77 8.34 -3.12
C HIS A 79 1.53 9.62 -3.52
N GLU A 80 0.80 10.68 -3.88
CA GLU A 80 1.37 11.99 -4.25
C GLU A 80 2.19 12.67 -3.14
N LEU A 81 1.93 12.33 -1.86
CA LEU A 81 2.67 12.84 -0.72
C LEU A 81 4.02 12.15 -0.60
N ASN A 82 5.04 12.93 -0.21
CA ASN A 82 6.30 12.36 0.23
C ASN A 82 6.07 11.36 1.38
N ASN A 83 6.76 10.23 1.36
CA ASN A 83 6.58 9.15 2.34
C ASN A 83 6.72 9.61 3.80
N HIS A 84 7.58 10.60 4.06
CA HIS A 84 7.70 11.20 5.40
C HIS A 84 6.41 11.89 5.87
N ASN A 85 5.55 12.33 4.96
CA ASN A 85 4.24 12.93 5.26
C ASN A 85 3.12 11.88 5.34
N ILE A 86 3.46 10.59 5.18
CA ILE A 86 2.57 9.46 5.40
C ILE A 86 2.90 8.84 6.75
N PHE A 87 1.94 8.85 7.66
CA PHE A 87 2.13 8.43 9.05
C PHE A 87 1.44 7.09 9.27
N TYR A 88 2.20 6.11 9.75
CA TYR A 88 1.64 4.92 10.37
C TYR A 88 1.45 5.18 11.86
N LEU A 89 0.19 5.17 12.31
CA LEU A 89 -0.17 5.28 13.71
C LEU A 89 -0.46 3.88 14.24
N ILE A 90 0.53 3.32 14.95
CA ILE A 90 0.47 1.95 15.50
C ILE A 90 -0.19 1.98 16.86
N GLU A 91 -1.36 1.35 16.97
CA GLU A 91 -2.18 1.39 18.19
C GLU A 91 -2.09 0.10 19.00
N GLY A 92 -1.99 0.26 20.34
CA GLY A 92 -2.04 -0.81 21.32
C GLY A 92 -0.73 -1.01 22.08
N ASN A 93 -0.61 -2.13 22.80
CA ASN A 93 0.58 -2.47 23.58
C ASN A 93 1.25 -3.71 22.99
N ILE A 94 2.48 -3.55 22.50
CA ILE A 94 3.24 -4.66 21.92
C ILE A 94 3.60 -5.74 22.96
N ASN A 95 3.68 -5.38 24.24
CA ASN A 95 4.08 -6.31 25.29
C ASN A 95 3.01 -7.40 25.58
N VAL A 96 1.76 -7.21 25.16
CA VAL A 96 0.73 -8.24 25.25
C VAL A 96 0.83 -9.29 24.14
N GLN A 97 1.68 -9.06 23.12
CA GLN A 97 1.90 -10.00 22.04
C GLN A 97 2.90 -11.10 22.45
N LEU A 98 2.73 -12.29 21.89
CA LEU A 98 3.70 -13.37 22.04
C LEU A 98 5.10 -12.92 21.53
N LYS A 99 6.18 -13.39 22.17
CA LYS A 99 7.56 -12.99 21.84
C LYS A 99 7.92 -13.17 20.36
N GLN A 100 7.48 -14.26 19.76
CA GLN A 100 7.66 -14.51 18.32
C GLN A 100 6.95 -13.46 17.44
N ASN A 101 5.73 -13.03 17.84
CA ASN A 101 4.98 -11.99 17.14
C ASN A 101 5.60 -10.61 17.31
N GLN A 102 6.14 -10.30 18.51
CA GLN A 102 6.88 -9.06 18.75
C GLN A 102 8.04 -8.91 17.78
N LYS A 103 8.82 -9.97 17.53
CA LYS A 103 9.93 -9.95 16.58
C LYS A 103 9.45 -9.62 15.15
N ILE A 104 8.35 -10.22 14.72
CA ILE A 104 7.75 -9.97 13.40
C ILE A 104 7.28 -8.52 13.31
N LEU A 105 6.59 -8.03 14.32
CA LEU A 105 6.05 -6.66 14.38
C LEU A 105 7.18 -5.61 14.37
N HIS A 106 8.22 -5.79 15.17
CA HIS A 106 9.38 -4.89 15.17
C HIS A 106 10.07 -4.85 13.80
N SER A 107 10.25 -6.00 13.16
CA SER A 107 10.83 -6.07 11.82
C SER A 107 9.97 -5.34 10.79
N ALA A 108 8.64 -5.50 10.83
CA ALA A 108 7.73 -4.82 9.93
C ALA A 108 7.72 -3.29 10.14
N ILE A 109 7.66 -2.85 11.40
CA ILE A 109 7.70 -1.43 11.76
C ILE A 109 9.03 -0.79 11.32
N PHE A 110 10.15 -1.49 11.56
CA PHE A 110 11.44 -1.04 11.05
C PHE A 110 11.42 -0.89 9.52
N SER A 111 10.84 -1.85 8.81
CA SER A 111 10.72 -1.79 7.35
C SER A 111 9.86 -0.62 6.87
N LEU A 112 8.73 -0.33 7.54
CA LEU A 112 7.90 0.82 7.22
C LEU A 112 8.65 2.14 7.39
N ASN A 113 9.43 2.26 8.45
CA ASN A 113 10.17 3.48 8.74
C ASN A 113 11.43 3.61 7.87
N TYR A 114 12.32 2.60 7.92
CA TYR A 114 13.66 2.71 7.34
C TYR A 114 13.67 2.52 5.82
N TYR A 115 13.04 1.44 5.32
CA TYR A 115 13.07 1.15 3.88
C TYR A 115 12.01 1.89 3.08
N LYS A 116 10.88 2.20 3.70
CA LYS A 116 9.77 2.88 3.01
C LYS A 116 9.66 4.37 3.35
N GLY A 117 10.40 4.84 4.36
CA GLY A 117 10.46 6.25 4.73
C GLY A 117 9.20 6.83 5.36
N PHE A 118 8.26 5.98 5.81
CA PHE A 118 7.06 6.44 6.49
C PHE A 118 7.36 6.93 7.91
N SER A 119 6.64 7.95 8.37
CA SER A 119 6.70 8.39 9.76
C SER A 119 5.91 7.46 10.66
N ILE A 120 6.45 7.09 11.82
CA ILE A 120 5.79 6.17 12.75
C ILE A 120 5.40 6.90 14.03
N TYR A 121 4.13 6.78 14.43
CA TYR A 121 3.62 7.18 15.73
C TYR A 121 3.06 5.97 16.47
N TYR A 122 3.07 6.03 17.79
CA TYR A 122 2.51 5.00 18.66
C TYR A 122 1.42 5.60 19.55
N SER A 123 0.36 4.84 19.76
CA SER A 123 -0.68 5.14 20.73
C SER A 123 -1.08 3.89 21.50
N ASN A 124 -1.55 4.03 22.73
CA ASN A 124 -2.00 2.90 23.54
C ASN A 124 -3.46 2.50 23.22
N ASN A 125 -4.26 3.46 22.77
CA ASN A 125 -5.70 3.28 22.55
C ASN A 125 -6.26 4.40 21.66
N PHE A 126 -7.55 4.27 21.30
CA PHE A 126 -8.23 5.22 20.41
C PHE A 126 -8.30 6.66 20.98
N SER A 127 -8.35 6.82 22.31
CA SER A 127 -8.36 8.15 22.92
C SER A 127 -7.03 8.86 22.69
N GLU A 128 -5.90 8.18 22.92
CA GLU A 128 -4.58 8.71 22.64
C GLU A 128 -4.36 8.95 21.15
N THR A 129 -4.86 8.04 20.28
CA THR A 129 -4.89 8.23 18.83
C THR A 129 -5.56 9.55 18.45
N SER A 130 -6.74 9.84 19.00
CA SER A 130 -7.46 11.08 18.75
C SER A 130 -6.68 12.31 19.22
N HIS A 131 -6.04 12.24 20.39
CA HIS A 131 -5.19 13.32 20.91
C HIS A 131 -3.95 13.55 20.02
N ILE A 132 -3.31 12.50 19.53
CA ILE A 132 -2.16 12.62 18.62
C ILE A 132 -2.59 13.34 17.34
N ILE A 133 -3.65 12.88 16.68
CA ILE A 133 -4.18 13.50 15.46
C ILE A 133 -4.50 14.97 15.68
N PHE A 134 -5.21 15.27 16.77
CA PHE A 134 -5.59 16.62 17.15
C PHE A 134 -4.35 17.52 17.40
N ASN A 135 -3.34 17.03 18.12
CA ASN A 135 -2.11 17.76 18.38
C ASN A 135 -1.28 18.03 17.11
N ILE A 136 -1.24 17.07 16.19
CA ILE A 136 -0.62 17.27 14.86
C ILE A 136 -1.30 18.43 14.14
N ILE A 137 -2.63 18.43 14.05
CA ILE A 137 -3.39 19.50 13.40
C ILE A 137 -3.18 20.85 14.11
N SER A 138 -3.22 20.86 15.43
CA SER A 138 -2.97 22.06 16.25
C SER A 138 -1.59 22.64 15.95
N LYS A 139 -0.57 21.80 15.85
CA LYS A 139 0.80 22.22 15.52
C LYS A 139 0.88 22.78 14.10
N LEU A 140 0.28 22.13 13.12
CA LEU A 140 0.24 22.60 11.73
C LEU A 140 -0.45 23.97 11.60
N ILE A 141 -1.52 24.20 12.36
CA ILE A 141 -2.22 25.49 12.39
C ILE A 141 -1.34 26.59 12.99
N LYS A 142 -0.63 26.28 14.08
CA LYS A 142 0.25 27.24 14.76
C LYS A 142 1.48 27.60 13.92
N GLU A 143 2.02 26.66 13.18
CA GLU A 143 3.26 26.80 12.41
C GLU A 143 3.01 26.81 10.89
N LYS A 144 1.97 27.53 10.44
CA LYS A 144 1.52 27.57 9.01
C LYS A 144 2.62 27.85 7.99
N ASN A 145 3.63 28.63 8.37
CA ASN A 145 4.72 29.05 7.47
C ASN A 145 5.93 28.12 7.53
N LYS A 146 5.90 27.09 8.40
CA LYS A 146 7.00 26.15 8.52
C LYS A 146 6.83 25.03 7.50
N LEU A 147 7.86 24.87 6.67
CA LEU A 147 7.86 23.81 5.68
C LEU A 147 8.24 22.46 6.31
N PRO A 148 7.69 21.34 5.84
CA PRO A 148 8.14 20.01 6.24
C PRO A 148 9.60 19.78 5.82
N HIS A 149 10.30 18.89 6.52
CA HIS A 149 11.72 18.60 6.27
C HIS A 149 11.95 18.16 4.82
N PHE A 150 11.11 17.27 4.32
CA PHE A 150 11.06 16.90 2.90
C PHE A 150 9.97 17.72 2.23
N ASN A 151 10.33 18.89 1.74
CA ASN A 151 9.48 19.67 0.87
C ASN A 151 9.89 19.33 -0.56
N ASN A 152 8.96 18.89 -1.39
CA ASN A 152 9.18 18.76 -2.82
C ASN A 152 9.33 20.19 -3.38
N ASN A 153 10.50 20.78 -3.20
CA ASN A 153 10.84 22.01 -3.91
C ASN A 153 10.98 21.60 -5.37
N GLU A 154 10.11 22.12 -6.22
CA GLU A 154 10.15 22.05 -7.68
C GLU A 154 11.49 22.58 -8.27
N ASN A 155 12.40 23.07 -7.45
CA ASN A 155 13.67 23.70 -7.84
C ASN A 155 14.90 22.77 -7.83
N ASN A 156 14.75 21.46 -7.58
CA ASN A 156 15.89 20.51 -7.71
C ASN A 156 15.82 19.66 -8.99
N ASN A 157 15.26 20.21 -10.08
CA ASN A 157 15.18 19.56 -11.38
C ASN A 157 16.49 19.52 -12.18
N GLU A 158 17.67 19.73 -11.58
CA GLU A 158 18.91 19.67 -12.35
C GLU A 158 19.82 18.45 -12.11
N ASN A 159 19.50 17.55 -11.14
CA ASN A 159 20.41 16.41 -10.89
C ASN A 159 19.78 15.02 -10.73
N ASN A 160 18.53 14.79 -11.15
CA ASN A 160 17.92 13.44 -11.09
C ASN A 160 17.48 12.91 -12.48
N ASN A 161 18.27 13.14 -13.52
CA ASN A 161 18.02 12.51 -14.84
C ASN A 161 18.48 11.04 -14.93
N GLU A 162 18.84 10.39 -13.83
CA GLU A 162 19.27 8.98 -13.88
C GLU A 162 18.22 7.98 -13.35
N ASN A 163 17.10 8.42 -12.78
CA ASN A 163 16.11 7.49 -12.19
C ASN A 163 14.83 7.28 -13.00
N ASN A 164 14.75 7.72 -14.26
CA ASN A 164 13.57 7.49 -15.10
C ASN A 164 13.50 6.09 -15.73
N ASN A 165 14.45 5.17 -15.42
CA ASN A 165 14.40 3.78 -15.86
C ASN A 165 13.86 2.79 -14.82
N GLU A 166 13.58 3.22 -13.57
CA GLU A 166 13.04 2.32 -12.55
C GLU A 166 11.51 2.16 -12.59
N ASN A 167 10.78 3.09 -13.24
CA ASN A 167 9.31 3.00 -13.35
C ASN A 167 8.80 1.78 -14.14
N ASN A 168 9.63 1.14 -14.97
CA ASN A 168 9.25 -0.10 -15.66
C ASN A 168 9.47 -1.37 -14.80
N ASN A 169 10.27 -1.30 -13.72
CA ASN A 169 10.47 -2.42 -12.80
C ASN A 169 9.45 -2.43 -11.65
N GLU A 170 8.85 -1.29 -11.30
CA GLU A 170 7.88 -1.20 -10.20
C GLU A 170 6.56 -1.88 -10.53
N ASN A 171 6.10 -1.86 -11.79
CA ASN A 171 4.88 -2.57 -12.20
C ASN A 171 5.01 -4.10 -12.05
N ASN A 172 6.20 -4.66 -12.20
CA ASN A 172 6.44 -6.09 -11.98
C ASN A 172 6.42 -6.46 -10.49
N ASN A 173 6.92 -5.58 -9.60
CA ASN A 173 6.91 -5.82 -8.15
C ASN A 173 5.48 -5.78 -7.55
N TYR A 174 4.58 -4.98 -8.13
CA TYR A 174 3.19 -4.92 -7.68
C TYR A 174 2.48 -6.27 -7.83
N VAL A 175 2.69 -6.96 -8.94
CA VAL A 175 2.09 -8.29 -9.21
C VAL A 175 2.57 -9.33 -8.19
N GLU A 176 3.80 -9.19 -7.66
CA GLU A 176 4.33 -10.10 -6.65
C GLU A 176 3.66 -9.99 -5.28
N THR A 177 3.05 -8.84 -4.99
CA THR A 177 2.46 -8.54 -3.69
C THR A 177 0.95 -8.78 -3.63
N ILE A 178 0.30 -8.97 -4.79
CA ILE A 178 -1.17 -9.05 -4.87
C ILE A 178 -1.68 -10.44 -4.52
N LYS A 179 -2.38 -10.56 -3.39
CA LYS A 179 -3.34 -11.64 -3.14
C LYS A 179 -4.80 -11.24 -3.39
N ASN A 180 -5.13 -9.95 -3.29
CA ASN A 180 -6.45 -9.39 -3.59
C ASN A 180 -6.29 -7.94 -4.04
N SER A 181 -6.04 -7.69 -5.32
CA SER A 181 -5.90 -6.34 -5.85
C SER A 181 -7.23 -5.62 -5.96
N LYS A 182 -7.27 -4.35 -5.56
CA LYS A 182 -8.35 -3.46 -5.99
C LYS A 182 -8.31 -3.33 -7.52
N LYS A 183 -9.47 -3.39 -8.17
CA LYS A 183 -9.59 -3.37 -9.66
C LYS A 183 -8.84 -2.22 -10.34
N SER A 184 -8.62 -1.10 -9.64
CA SER A 184 -7.88 0.07 -10.14
C SER A 184 -6.41 -0.19 -10.49
N ASN A 185 -5.81 -1.25 -9.93
CA ASN A 185 -4.41 -1.59 -10.16
C ASN A 185 -4.22 -2.70 -11.21
N ILE A 186 -5.32 -3.18 -11.83
CA ILE A 186 -5.28 -4.17 -12.90
C ILE A 186 -5.26 -3.40 -14.23
N ASN A 187 -4.25 -3.66 -15.05
CA ASN A 187 -4.09 -3.08 -16.37
C ASN A 187 -3.76 -4.16 -17.42
N LYS A 188 -3.65 -3.76 -18.69
CA LYS A 188 -3.37 -4.70 -19.79
C LYS A 188 -2.00 -5.39 -19.66
N GLU A 189 -1.06 -4.79 -18.93
CA GLU A 189 0.31 -5.31 -18.80
C GLU A 189 0.40 -6.39 -17.73
N ASN A 190 -0.44 -6.33 -16.68
CA ASN A 190 -0.35 -7.25 -15.55
C ASN A 190 -1.51 -8.24 -15.42
N ILE A 191 -2.62 -8.05 -16.16
CA ILE A 191 -3.82 -8.88 -16.04
C ILE A 191 -3.53 -10.37 -16.27
N LEU A 192 -2.72 -10.71 -17.29
CA LEU A 192 -2.42 -12.11 -17.60
C LEU A 192 -1.64 -12.79 -16.47
N GLN A 193 -0.67 -12.12 -15.88
CA GLN A 193 0.09 -12.65 -14.76
C GLN A 193 -0.79 -12.82 -13.53
N ILE A 194 -1.68 -11.85 -13.24
CA ILE A 194 -2.66 -11.94 -12.15
C ILE A 194 -3.56 -13.16 -12.33
N MET A 195 -4.09 -13.37 -13.54
CA MET A 195 -4.93 -14.54 -13.86
C MET A 195 -4.19 -15.85 -13.62
N LEU A 196 -2.95 -15.96 -14.09
CA LEU A 196 -2.13 -17.16 -13.93
C LEU A 196 -1.80 -17.45 -12.46
N ASN A 197 -1.60 -16.42 -11.65
CA ASN A 197 -1.36 -16.53 -10.21
C ASN A 197 -2.56 -17.07 -9.42
N GLN A 198 -3.77 -17.00 -9.97
CA GLN A 198 -4.96 -17.60 -9.35
C GLN A 198 -5.03 -19.12 -9.55
N ILE A 199 -4.24 -19.68 -10.46
CA ILE A 199 -4.22 -21.13 -10.72
C ILE A 199 -3.43 -21.84 -9.61
N PRO A 200 -4.04 -22.82 -8.90
CA PRO A 200 -3.38 -23.52 -7.82
C PRO A 200 -2.06 -24.19 -8.24
N GLY A 201 -0.97 -23.84 -7.55
CA GLY A 201 0.37 -24.38 -7.80
C GLY A 201 1.15 -23.71 -8.93
N ILE A 202 0.68 -22.56 -9.43
CA ILE A 202 1.47 -21.65 -10.25
C ILE A 202 2.02 -20.56 -9.33
N SER A 203 3.35 -20.55 -9.18
CA SER A 203 4.04 -19.51 -8.42
C SER A 203 4.19 -18.24 -9.24
N ASN A 204 4.43 -17.13 -8.56
CA ASN A 204 4.70 -15.84 -9.21
C ASN A 204 5.88 -15.88 -10.18
N ALA A 205 6.97 -16.55 -9.81
CA ALA A 205 8.12 -16.77 -10.69
C ALA A 205 7.74 -17.58 -11.95
N THR A 206 6.84 -18.56 -11.81
CA THR A 206 6.36 -19.37 -12.92
C THR A 206 5.46 -18.57 -13.85
N SER A 207 4.49 -17.83 -13.31
CA SER A 207 3.60 -16.97 -14.09
C SER A 207 4.36 -15.89 -14.84
N SER A 208 5.36 -15.25 -14.21
CA SER A 208 6.23 -14.26 -14.85
C SER A 208 6.98 -14.85 -16.05
N LYS A 209 7.54 -16.06 -15.92
CA LYS A 209 8.19 -16.77 -17.04
C LYS A 209 7.22 -17.08 -18.18
N ILE A 210 5.99 -17.50 -17.85
CA ILE A 210 4.97 -17.78 -18.87
C ILE A 210 4.61 -16.50 -19.62
N VAL A 211 4.35 -15.40 -18.89
CA VAL A 211 3.98 -14.11 -19.47
C VAL A 211 5.08 -13.58 -20.38
N SER A 212 6.34 -13.63 -19.95
CA SER A 212 7.48 -13.20 -20.79
C SER A 212 7.62 -14.05 -22.06
N THR A 213 7.43 -15.38 -21.97
CA THR A 213 7.54 -16.28 -23.12
C THR A 213 6.40 -16.08 -24.13
N CYS A 214 5.20 -15.74 -23.67
CA CYS A 214 4.06 -15.48 -24.57
C CYS A 214 3.84 -14.00 -24.90
N ASN A 215 4.82 -13.12 -24.61
CA ASN A 215 4.74 -11.68 -24.84
C ASN A 215 3.45 -11.05 -24.30
N ASN A 216 3.04 -11.45 -23.10
CA ASN A 216 1.80 -11.02 -22.45
C ASN A 216 0.54 -11.22 -23.32
N ASN A 217 0.51 -12.24 -24.16
CA ASN A 217 -0.59 -12.53 -25.08
C ASN A 217 -1.29 -13.83 -24.68
N LEU A 218 -2.50 -13.71 -24.13
CA LEU A 218 -3.31 -14.86 -23.70
C LEU A 218 -3.69 -15.78 -24.89
N HIS A 219 -4.02 -15.21 -26.04
CA HIS A 219 -4.40 -15.99 -27.21
C HIS A 219 -3.24 -16.88 -27.68
N TYR A 220 -2.05 -16.32 -27.74
CA TYR A 220 -0.82 -17.07 -28.06
C TYR A 220 -0.56 -18.19 -27.03
N LEU A 221 -0.75 -17.90 -25.73
CA LEU A 221 -0.64 -18.93 -24.68
C LEU A 221 -1.63 -20.08 -24.90
N LEU A 222 -2.90 -19.78 -25.17
CA LEU A 222 -3.92 -20.79 -25.40
C LEU A 222 -3.65 -21.64 -26.65
N GLU A 223 -3.16 -21.04 -27.73
CA GLU A 223 -2.72 -21.77 -28.91
C GLU A 223 -1.58 -22.73 -28.59
N GLN A 224 -0.53 -22.27 -27.89
CA GLN A 224 0.60 -23.10 -27.48
C GLN A 224 0.18 -24.27 -26.55
N LEU A 225 -0.85 -24.08 -25.76
CA LEU A 225 -1.40 -25.14 -24.91
C LEU A 225 -2.24 -26.17 -25.72
N LYS A 226 -2.90 -25.78 -26.80
CA LYS A 226 -3.68 -26.69 -27.66
C LYS A 226 -2.80 -27.61 -28.48
N TYR A 227 -1.68 -27.10 -29.03
CA TYR A 227 -0.77 -27.89 -29.84
C TYR A 227 0.09 -28.79 -28.96
N ASN A 228 -0.07 -30.13 -29.13
CA ASN A 228 0.67 -31.14 -28.37
C ASN A 228 2.12 -31.37 -28.88
N ASP A 229 2.54 -30.73 -29.97
CA ASP A 229 3.82 -30.96 -30.62
C ASP A 229 4.98 -30.39 -29.81
N ILE A 230 5.80 -31.28 -29.28
CA ILE A 230 6.96 -30.99 -28.40
C ILE A 230 8.09 -30.28 -29.16
N SER A 231 8.08 -30.32 -30.50
CA SER A 231 9.17 -29.85 -31.33
C SER A 231 9.20 -28.32 -31.58
N ASN A 232 8.10 -27.61 -31.37
CA ASN A 232 7.96 -26.15 -31.61
C ASN A 232 7.52 -25.35 -30.40
N ASN A 233 7.51 -25.92 -29.21
CA ASN A 233 7.01 -25.26 -28.00
C ASN A 233 8.11 -24.39 -27.36
N ASN A 234 8.08 -23.09 -27.60
CA ASN A 234 8.92 -22.09 -26.93
C ASN A 234 8.58 -21.91 -25.42
N LEU A 235 7.54 -22.59 -24.93
CA LEU A 235 7.15 -22.56 -23.52
C LEU A 235 8.03 -23.50 -22.68
N ILE A 236 9.06 -22.96 -22.06
CA ILE A 236 9.95 -23.69 -21.13
C ILE A 236 9.25 -23.82 -19.76
N ILE A 237 8.22 -24.67 -19.66
CA ILE A 237 7.51 -25.00 -18.42
C ILE A 237 7.46 -26.53 -18.24
N SER A 238 7.40 -26.98 -16.98
CA SER A 238 7.32 -28.40 -16.68
C SER A 238 6.00 -29.02 -17.19
N LYS A 239 6.00 -30.31 -17.50
CA LYS A 239 4.82 -31.06 -17.94
C LYS A 239 3.64 -30.90 -16.99
N ASN A 240 3.89 -30.94 -15.67
CA ASN A 240 2.86 -30.76 -14.64
C ASN A 240 2.20 -29.37 -14.70
N ILE A 241 2.96 -28.30 -14.92
CA ILE A 241 2.43 -26.94 -15.07
C ILE A 241 1.61 -26.84 -16.36
N LYS A 242 2.08 -27.44 -17.44
CA LYS A 242 1.32 -27.45 -18.71
C LYS A 242 -0.03 -28.17 -18.58
N GLU A 243 -0.09 -29.29 -17.87
CA GLU A 243 -1.34 -30.00 -17.59
C GLU A 243 -2.30 -29.18 -16.72
N LYS A 244 -1.80 -28.52 -15.69
CA LYS A 244 -2.61 -27.58 -14.90
C LYS A 244 -3.16 -26.42 -15.71
N LEU A 245 -2.33 -25.78 -16.53
CA LEU A 245 -2.79 -24.70 -17.41
C LEU A 245 -3.87 -25.17 -18.38
N LYS A 246 -3.71 -26.36 -18.96
CA LYS A 246 -4.76 -26.96 -19.80
C LYS A 246 -6.06 -27.16 -19.04
N TYR A 247 -5.98 -27.73 -17.83
CA TYR A 247 -7.15 -28.02 -17.00
C TYR A 247 -7.95 -26.75 -16.63
N TYR A 248 -7.27 -25.62 -16.36
CA TYR A 248 -7.95 -24.40 -15.91
C TYR A 248 -8.27 -23.40 -17.02
N LEU A 249 -7.60 -23.48 -18.19
CA LEU A 249 -7.72 -22.48 -19.25
C LEU A 249 -8.35 -23.00 -20.54
N ILE A 250 -8.42 -24.32 -20.75
CA ILE A 250 -8.98 -24.98 -21.93
C ILE A 250 -10.04 -25.99 -21.50
#